data_22daca8394d7f271063d059e1eb80824
#
_entry.id   22daca8394d7f271063d059e1eb80824
#
_cell.length_a   1.000
_cell.length_b   1.000
_cell.length_c   1.000
_cell.angle_alpha   90.00
_cell.angle_beta   90.00
_cell.angle_gamma   90.00
#
_symmetry.space_group_name_H-M   'P 1'
#
loop_
_entity.id
_entity.type
_entity.pdbx_description
1 polymer ?
#
loop_
_entity_poly.entity_id
_entity_poly.type
_entity_poly.pdbx_seq_one_letter_code
_entity_poly.pdbx_strand_id
1 'polypeptide(L)'
;MERQSWEQIKSKYKLGQFVQGKVEYHAPFGVFVDLSESSVKGLIRIPDFLDEGAMGEEMYPELGTSIGAIVVGYNESNGREVYLNAKPSVLHEALVPLKNRAIAV
;
A
#
# COMPACT_ATOMS: atom_id res chain seq x y z
N MET A 1 23.36 -1.05 13.07
CA MET A 1 22.74 -1.87 12.02
C MET A 1 22.56 -1.03 10.77
N GLU A 2 22.97 -1.58 9.67
CA GLU A 2 22.92 -0.81 8.43
C GLU A 2 21.51 -0.77 7.86
N ARG A 3 21.19 0.39 7.30
CA ARG A 3 19.94 0.61 6.61
C ARG A 3 19.98 -0.10 5.26
N GLN A 4 18.90 -0.72 4.86
CA GLN A 4 18.83 -1.33 3.53
C GLN A 4 18.94 -0.25 2.46
N SER A 5 19.57 -0.58 1.35
CA SER A 5 19.65 0.35 0.22
C SER A 5 18.27 0.49 -0.42
N TRP A 6 18.06 1.60 -1.12
CA TRP A 6 16.80 1.83 -1.82
C TRP A 6 16.54 0.74 -2.86
N GLU A 7 17.60 0.27 -3.51
CA GLU A 7 17.47 -0.80 -4.50
C GLU A 7 17.03 -2.12 -3.86
N GLN A 8 17.52 -2.40 -2.67
CA GLN A 8 17.09 -3.58 -1.93
C GLN A 8 15.61 -3.50 -1.55
N ILE A 9 15.16 -2.32 -1.13
CA ILE A 9 13.77 -2.08 -0.77
C ILE A 9 12.88 -2.27 -2.00
N LYS A 10 13.24 -1.68 -3.13
CA LYS A 10 12.46 -1.82 -4.36
C LYS A 10 12.41 -3.27 -4.84
N SER A 11 13.48 -4.00 -4.61
CA SER A 11 13.52 -5.41 -4.98
C SER A 11 12.59 -6.25 -4.11
N LYS A 12 12.42 -5.85 -2.86
CA LYS A 12 11.55 -6.53 -1.91
C LYS A 12 10.08 -6.16 -2.09
N TYR A 13 9.81 -4.91 -2.44
CA TYR A 13 8.44 -4.39 -2.64
C TYR A 13 8.29 -3.96 -4.08
N LYS A 14 8.03 -4.91 -4.96
CA LYS A 14 7.97 -4.67 -6.39
C LYS A 14 6.64 -4.08 -6.81
N LEU A 15 6.66 -3.26 -7.85
CA LEU A 15 5.44 -2.69 -8.41
C LEU A 15 4.46 -3.82 -8.77
N GLY A 16 3.22 -3.68 -8.38
CA GLY A 16 2.19 -4.67 -8.62
C GLY A 16 2.11 -5.78 -7.59
N GLN A 17 3.04 -5.83 -6.65
CA GLN A 17 3.07 -6.86 -5.63
C GLN A 17 2.04 -6.60 -4.53
N PHE A 18 1.36 -7.65 -4.10
CA PHE A 18 0.47 -7.57 -2.94
C PHE A 18 1.31 -7.63 -1.67
N VAL A 19 1.05 -6.72 -0.75
CA VAL A 19 1.72 -6.69 0.55
C VAL A 19 0.71 -6.54 1.66
N GLN A 20 1.07 -6.94 2.85
CA GLN A 20 0.23 -6.77 4.04
C GLN A 20 1.04 -6.10 5.13
N GLY A 21 0.38 -5.28 5.92
CA GLY A 21 0.99 -4.63 7.05
C GLY A 21 -0.09 -4.21 8.04
N LYS A 22 0.29 -3.39 8.98
CA LYS A 22 -0.65 -2.89 9.98
C LYS A 22 -0.73 -1.38 9.93
N VAL A 23 -1.93 -0.87 10.12
CA VAL A 23 -2.14 0.57 10.16
C VAL A 23 -1.37 1.14 11.35
N GLU A 24 -0.45 2.06 11.06
CA GLU A 24 0.48 2.58 12.06
C GLU A 24 0.18 4.02 12.45
N TYR A 25 -0.29 4.84 11.54
CA TYR A 25 -0.44 6.26 11.78
C TYR A 25 -1.42 6.87 10.79
N HIS A 26 -2.29 7.74 11.28
CA HIS A 26 -3.25 8.49 10.45
C HIS A 26 -2.69 9.88 10.15
N ALA A 27 -2.57 10.20 8.88
CA ALA A 27 -2.14 11.52 8.43
C ALA A 27 -3.28 12.19 7.68
N PRO A 28 -3.28 13.53 7.54
CA PRO A 28 -4.35 14.20 6.78
C PRO A 28 -4.44 13.75 5.32
N PHE A 29 -3.33 13.28 4.76
CA PHE A 29 -3.25 12.90 3.35
C PHE A 29 -3.31 11.39 3.12
N GLY A 30 -3.38 10.58 4.17
CA GLY A 30 -3.44 9.13 4.01
C GLY A 30 -3.08 8.38 5.27
N VAL A 31 -2.85 7.10 5.11
CA VAL A 31 -2.60 6.19 6.23
C VAL A 31 -1.24 5.53 6.05
N PHE A 32 -0.40 5.62 7.07
CA PHE A 32 0.88 4.93 7.07
C PHE A 32 0.70 3.49 7.54
N VAL A 33 1.41 2.59 6.88
CA VAL A 33 1.32 1.15 7.12
C VAL A 33 2.70 0.64 7.53
N ASP A 34 2.72 -0.07 8.65
CA ASP A 34 3.93 -0.72 9.13
C ASP A 34 4.14 -2.01 8.34
N LEU A 35 5.23 -2.04 7.58
CA LEU A 35 5.58 -3.18 6.75
C LEU A 35 6.58 -4.12 7.45
N SER A 36 6.83 -3.88 8.73
CA SER A 36 7.82 -4.62 9.52
C SER A 36 9.24 -4.40 9.03
N GLU A 37 9.48 -3.23 8.47
CA GLU A 37 10.81 -2.81 8.00
C GLU A 37 11.18 -1.50 8.68
N SER A 38 12.37 -1.43 9.25
CA SER A 38 12.79 -0.22 9.94
C SER A 38 13.18 0.91 9.00
N SER A 39 13.48 0.61 7.75
CA SER A 39 14.00 1.60 6.80
C SER A 39 12.98 2.12 5.81
N VAL A 40 11.72 1.67 5.88
CA VAL A 40 10.70 2.10 4.93
C VAL A 40 9.32 1.99 5.57
N LYS A 41 8.41 2.87 5.15
CA LYS A 41 7.00 2.84 5.56
C LYS A 41 6.13 2.64 4.33
N GLY A 42 4.99 2.00 4.51
CA GLY A 42 3.96 1.98 3.49
C GLY A 42 3.08 3.21 3.65
N LEU A 43 2.56 3.72 2.55
CA LEU A 43 1.62 4.85 2.57
C LEU A 43 0.50 4.60 1.58
N ILE A 44 -0.74 4.61 2.09
CA ILE A 44 -1.92 4.57 1.25
C ILE A 44 -2.50 5.98 1.27
N ARG A 45 -2.42 6.69 0.14
CA ARG A 45 -2.94 8.05 0.04
C ARG A 45 -4.46 8.03 -0.08
N ILE A 46 -5.11 9.12 0.32
CA ILE A 46 -6.57 9.20 0.31
C ILE A 46 -7.20 8.71 -1.00
N PRO A 47 -6.75 9.13 -2.19
CA PRO A 47 -7.36 8.67 -3.45
C PRO A 47 -7.18 7.18 -3.72
N ASP A 48 -6.35 6.49 -2.95
CA ASP A 48 -6.03 5.10 -3.21
C ASP A 48 -6.75 4.11 -2.29
N PHE A 49 -7.81 4.55 -1.61
CA PHE A 49 -8.61 3.68 -0.74
C PHE A 49 -9.93 3.23 -1.36
N LEU A 50 -10.64 4.13 -2.02
CA LEU A 50 -11.98 3.87 -2.52
C LEU A 50 -12.01 3.97 -4.04
N ASP A 51 -12.81 3.10 -4.66
CA ASP A 51 -12.99 3.18 -6.11
C ASP A 51 -13.74 4.45 -6.49
N GLU A 52 -14.65 4.91 -5.64
CA GLU A 52 -15.42 6.10 -5.89
C GLU A 52 -15.52 6.96 -4.62
N GLY A 53 -15.54 8.26 -4.82
CA GLY A 53 -15.70 9.21 -3.75
C GLY A 53 -14.42 9.48 -2.99
N ALA A 54 -14.49 10.40 -2.05
CA ALA A 54 -13.37 10.80 -1.22
C ALA A 54 -13.51 10.14 0.15
N MET A 55 -12.38 9.66 0.68
CA MET A 55 -12.33 9.07 2.00
C MET A 55 -12.05 10.15 3.03
N GLY A 56 -12.93 10.28 4.04
CA GLY A 56 -12.67 11.18 5.15
C GLY A 56 -11.83 10.48 6.21
N GLU A 57 -11.20 11.26 7.08
CA GLU A 57 -10.37 10.69 8.14
C GLU A 57 -11.15 9.77 9.07
N GLU A 58 -12.43 10.05 9.27
CA GLU A 58 -13.29 9.22 10.11
C GLU A 58 -13.52 7.83 9.51
N MET A 59 -13.19 7.65 8.25
CA MET A 59 -13.33 6.37 7.56
C MET A 59 -12.03 5.57 7.55
N TYR A 60 -10.97 6.13 8.09
CA TYR A 60 -9.67 5.44 8.13
C TYR A 60 -9.76 4.15 8.96
N PRO A 61 -9.08 3.09 8.53
CA PRO A 61 -9.01 1.88 9.36
C PRO A 61 -8.31 2.19 10.69
N GLU A 62 -8.72 1.51 11.73
CA GLU A 62 -8.17 1.74 13.05
C GLU A 62 -6.70 1.35 13.13
N LEU A 63 -5.97 2.05 14.00
CA LEU A 63 -4.56 1.73 14.25
C LEU A 63 -4.44 0.28 14.69
N GLY A 64 -3.42 -0.40 14.16
CA GLY A 64 -3.18 -1.80 14.46
C GLY A 64 -3.93 -2.79 13.58
N THR A 65 -4.87 -2.31 12.76
CA THR A 65 -5.62 -3.17 11.85
C THR A 65 -4.70 -3.68 10.74
N SER A 66 -4.83 -4.97 10.41
CA SER A 66 -4.11 -5.54 9.27
C SER A 66 -4.75 -5.05 7.99
N ILE A 67 -3.93 -4.65 7.04
CA ILE A 67 -4.43 -4.15 5.76
C ILE A 67 -3.55 -4.69 4.62
N GLY A 68 -4.21 -5.04 3.52
CA GLY A 68 -3.52 -5.49 2.31
C GLY A 68 -3.62 -4.45 1.22
N ALA A 69 -2.60 -4.35 0.40
CA ALA A 69 -2.56 -3.36 -0.67
C ALA A 69 -1.55 -3.76 -1.74
N ILE A 70 -1.60 -3.05 -2.86
CA ILE A 70 -0.72 -3.31 -3.99
C ILE A 70 0.32 -2.18 -4.08
N VAL A 71 1.57 -2.55 -4.30
CA VAL A 71 2.65 -1.57 -4.47
C VAL A 71 2.46 -0.83 -5.80
N VAL A 72 2.36 0.50 -5.74
CA VAL A 72 2.14 1.30 -6.95
C VAL A 72 3.22 2.36 -7.18
N GLY A 73 4.14 2.53 -6.26
CA GLY A 73 5.19 3.52 -6.46
C GLY A 73 6.08 3.66 -5.24
N TYR A 74 6.98 4.60 -5.32
CA TYR A 74 7.96 4.86 -4.26
C TYR A 74 8.18 6.35 -4.11
N ASN A 75 8.55 6.76 -2.90
CA ASN A 75 8.91 8.15 -2.62
C ASN A 75 10.10 8.18 -1.68
N GLU A 76 11.11 8.96 -2.03
CA GLU A 76 12.31 9.07 -1.23
C GLU A 76 12.54 10.49 -0.72
N SER A 77 11.67 11.44 -1.07
CA SER A 77 11.93 12.84 -0.76
C SER A 77 11.80 13.20 0.72
N ASN A 78 10.90 12.53 1.46
CA ASN A 78 10.71 12.78 2.88
C ASN A 78 10.89 11.52 3.71
N GLY A 79 12.01 10.84 3.49
CA GLY A 79 12.17 9.51 4.02
C GLY A 79 11.79 8.52 2.94
N ARG A 80 11.77 7.25 3.27
CA ARG A 80 11.51 6.22 2.29
C ARG A 80 10.10 5.68 2.47
N GLU A 81 9.30 5.80 1.43
CA GLU A 81 7.93 5.34 1.45
C GLU A 81 7.64 4.48 0.25
N VAL A 82 6.88 3.41 0.47
CA VAL A 82 6.33 2.59 -0.59
C VAL A 82 4.86 2.99 -0.72
N TYR A 83 4.49 3.50 -1.88
CA TYR A 83 3.10 3.88 -2.13
C TYR A 83 2.27 2.63 -2.38
N LEU A 84 1.15 2.54 -1.68
CA LEU A 84 0.26 1.39 -1.73
C LEU A 84 -1.13 1.80 -2.19
N ASN A 85 -1.81 0.90 -2.87
CA ASN A 85 -3.18 1.13 -3.33
C ASN A 85 -4.06 0.03 -2.76
N ALA A 86 -5.08 0.41 -2.01
CA ALA A 86 -5.98 -0.52 -1.35
C ALA A 86 -7.40 -0.48 -1.93
N LYS A 87 -7.59 0.11 -3.11
CA LYS A 87 -8.90 0.14 -3.74
C LYS A 87 -9.40 -1.28 -3.99
N PRO A 88 -10.68 -1.56 -3.69
CA PRO A 88 -11.21 -2.92 -3.88
C PRO A 88 -11.03 -3.44 -5.30
N SER A 89 -11.22 -2.61 -6.33
CA SER A 89 -11.05 -3.06 -7.71
C SER A 89 -9.61 -3.45 -8.01
N VAL A 90 -8.66 -2.70 -7.49
CA VAL A 90 -7.24 -2.98 -7.70
C VAL A 90 -6.84 -4.28 -7.02
N LEU A 91 -7.29 -4.45 -5.78
CA LEU A 91 -7.03 -5.68 -5.02
C LEU A 91 -7.66 -6.89 -5.69
N HIS A 92 -8.90 -6.75 -6.15
CA HIS A 92 -9.58 -7.84 -6.81
C HIS A 92 -8.82 -8.29 -8.06
N GLU A 93 -8.42 -7.35 -8.89
CA GLU A 93 -7.70 -7.67 -10.12
C GLU A 93 -6.36 -8.34 -9.84
N ALA A 94 -5.65 -7.86 -8.84
CA ALA A 94 -4.34 -8.41 -8.50
C ALA A 94 -4.42 -9.82 -7.93
N LEU A 95 -5.52 -10.16 -7.24
CA LEU A 95 -5.66 -11.45 -6.56
C LEU A 95 -6.43 -12.49 -7.35
N VAL A 96 -7.09 -12.11 -8.45
CA VAL A 96 -7.81 -13.05 -9.29
C VAL A 96 -6.83 -13.75 -10.22
N PRO A 97 -6.86 -15.09 -10.32
CA PRO A 97 -5.98 -15.81 -11.25
C PRO A 97 -6.14 -15.33 -12.68
N LEU A 98 -5.05 -15.35 -13.43
CA LEU A 98 -5.03 -14.84 -14.80
C LEU A 98 -6.09 -15.46 -15.68
N LYS A 99 -6.28 -16.77 -15.57
CA LYS A 99 -7.28 -17.48 -16.37
C LYS A 99 -8.70 -16.99 -16.09
N ASN A 100 -8.97 -16.58 -14.86
CA ASN A 100 -10.29 -16.08 -14.49
C ASN A 100 -10.49 -14.66 -14.99
N ARG A 101 -9.42 -13.88 -15.01
CA ARG A 101 -9.48 -12.52 -15.52
C ARG A 101 -9.77 -12.49 -17.02
N ALA A 102 -9.19 -13.44 -17.74
CA ALA A 102 -9.41 -13.53 -19.20
C ALA A 102 -10.87 -13.85 -19.53
N ILE A 103 -11.55 -14.59 -18.66
CA ILE A 103 -12.95 -14.97 -18.87
C ILE A 103 -13.90 -13.81 -18.59
N ALA A 104 -13.47 -12.87 -17.77
CA ALA A 104 -14.29 -11.74 -17.36
C ALA A 104 -14.54 -10.71 -18.44
N VAL A 105 -13.99 -10.90 -19.61
CA VAL A 105 -14.16 -9.99 -20.73
C VAL A 105 -15.57 -10.03 -21.27
#